data_baf6e2f0d8336cda56ea695d14e44ef8
#
_entry.id   baf6e2f0d8336cda56ea695d14e44ef8
#
_cell.length_a   1.000
_cell.length_b   1.000
_cell.length_c   1.000
_cell.angle_alpha   90.00
_cell.angle_beta   90.00
_cell.angle_gamma   90.00
#
_symmetry.space_group_name_H-M   'P 1'
#
loop_
_entity.id
_entity.type
_entity.pdbx_description
1 polymer ?
#
loop_
_entity_poly.entity_id
_entity_poly.type
_entity_poly.pdbx_seq_one_letter_code
_entity_poly.pdbx_strand_id
1 'polypeptide(L)'
;MYVSHQNQGQSNSLLEPKLHLRQHPEVVFDDAEAVKVVRLDNLPIEKEKYDMLAMDVQGFEGEVLKGATETLKHIKLIYTEVNRGQTYSGNMEIEEIDSLLGVQGFKRVETFWPSPNWTWGDAVYIKI
;
A
#
# COMPACT_ATOMS: atom_id res chain seq x y z
N MET A 1 6.35 7.21 -12.06
CA MET A 1 6.83 6.65 -10.78
C MET A 1 8.06 7.42 -10.36
N TYR A 2 8.07 7.95 -9.15
CA TYR A 2 9.26 8.56 -8.53
C TYR A 2 10.23 7.46 -8.14
N VAL A 3 11.51 7.64 -8.45
CA VAL A 3 12.55 6.60 -8.33
C VAL A 3 13.65 7.05 -7.38
N SER A 4 14.06 6.15 -6.49
CA SER A 4 15.15 6.34 -5.54
C SER A 4 16.22 5.26 -5.75
N HIS A 5 17.23 5.54 -6.59
CA HIS A 5 18.26 4.57 -6.94
C HIS A 5 19.16 4.20 -5.75
N GLN A 6 19.43 5.16 -4.86
CA GLN A 6 20.37 4.97 -3.74
C GLN A 6 19.97 3.87 -2.76
N ASN A 7 18.65 3.65 -2.55
CA ASN A 7 18.13 2.58 -1.70
C ASN A 7 17.61 1.38 -2.49
N GLN A 8 18.13 1.17 -3.70
CA GLN A 8 17.75 0.06 -4.59
C GLN A 8 16.25 0.07 -4.96
N GLY A 9 15.64 1.24 -4.99
CA GLY A 9 14.25 1.41 -5.35
C GLY A 9 13.22 1.06 -4.26
N GLN A 10 13.66 0.79 -3.04
CA GLN A 10 12.76 0.39 -1.94
C GLN A 10 11.70 1.45 -1.60
N SER A 11 11.94 2.72 -1.93
CA SER A 11 10.97 3.82 -1.75
C SER A 11 10.32 4.28 -3.05
N ASN A 12 10.47 3.55 -4.16
CA ASN A 12 9.83 3.93 -5.42
C ASN A 12 8.31 4.02 -5.24
N SER A 13 7.72 5.15 -5.67
CA SER A 13 6.29 5.39 -5.50
C SER A 13 5.64 5.98 -6.75
N LEU A 14 4.35 5.67 -6.95
CA LEU A 14 3.50 6.35 -7.92
C LEU A 14 3.03 7.72 -7.41
N LEU A 15 3.11 7.95 -6.10
CA LEU A 15 2.77 9.22 -5.47
C LEU A 15 4.02 10.06 -5.19
N GLU A 16 3.84 11.38 -5.15
CA GLU A 16 4.91 12.30 -4.79
C GLU A 16 5.30 12.12 -3.31
N PRO A 17 6.61 11.92 -3.00
CA PRO A 17 7.07 11.83 -1.62
C PRO A 17 6.87 13.15 -0.88
N LYS A 18 6.37 13.09 0.38
CA LYS A 18 6.03 14.24 1.21
C LYS A 18 6.66 14.15 2.60
N LEU A 19 5.96 13.59 3.58
CA LEU A 19 6.54 13.36 4.91
C LEU A 19 7.69 12.36 4.88
N HIS A 20 7.70 11.47 3.90
CA HIS A 20 8.82 10.56 3.65
C HIS A 20 10.17 11.29 3.61
N LEU A 21 10.24 12.43 2.90
CA LEU A 21 11.47 13.23 2.79
C LEU A 21 11.97 13.81 4.13
N ARG A 22 11.07 13.96 5.11
CA ARG A 22 11.42 14.45 6.45
C ARG A 22 11.84 13.32 7.37
N GLN A 23 11.23 12.13 7.20
CA GLN A 23 11.47 10.95 8.04
C GLN A 23 12.71 10.18 7.58
N HIS A 24 12.98 10.21 6.27
CA HIS A 24 14.09 9.53 5.61
C HIS A 24 14.87 10.50 4.70
N PRO A 25 15.55 11.52 5.28
CA PRO A 25 16.26 12.52 4.49
C PRO A 25 17.45 11.96 3.70
N GLU A 26 17.91 10.76 4.06
CA GLU A 26 18.93 10.01 3.34
C GLU A 26 18.44 9.41 2.02
N VAL A 27 17.13 9.28 1.83
CA VAL A 27 16.54 8.74 0.59
C VAL A 27 16.30 9.88 -0.38
N VAL A 28 16.96 9.82 -1.53
CA VAL A 28 16.84 10.81 -2.60
C VAL A 28 16.03 10.21 -3.74
N PHE A 29 15.01 10.94 -4.18
CA PHE A 29 14.27 10.64 -5.41
C PHE A 29 14.91 11.44 -6.56
N ASP A 30 15.74 10.76 -7.31
CA ASP A 30 16.65 11.33 -8.30
C ASP A 30 16.20 11.13 -9.75
N ASP A 31 15.10 10.41 -9.96
CA ASP A 31 14.53 10.15 -11.28
C ASP A 31 13.01 9.99 -11.24
N ALA A 32 12.39 10.02 -12.41
CA ALA A 32 10.96 9.72 -12.60
C ALA A 32 10.77 8.92 -13.88
N GLU A 33 10.14 7.76 -13.74
CA GLU A 33 9.89 6.84 -14.85
C GLU A 33 8.40 6.73 -15.18
N ALA A 34 8.06 6.65 -16.46
CA ALA A 34 6.73 6.30 -16.91
C ALA A 34 6.51 4.79 -16.76
N VAL A 35 5.49 4.38 -16.02
CA VAL A 35 5.13 2.98 -15.82
C VAL A 35 3.68 2.74 -16.22
N LYS A 36 3.39 1.56 -16.77
CA LYS A 36 2.02 1.15 -17.06
C LYS A 36 1.34 0.66 -15.79
N VAL A 37 0.25 1.31 -15.41
CA VAL A 37 -0.59 0.88 -14.28
C VAL A 37 -1.77 0.07 -14.81
N VAL A 38 -2.05 -1.06 -14.17
CA VAL A 38 -3.20 -1.92 -14.47
C VAL A 38 -3.91 -2.30 -13.18
N ARG A 39 -5.23 -2.54 -13.25
CA ARG A 39 -5.99 -3.04 -12.11
C ARG A 39 -5.61 -4.49 -11.83
N LEU A 40 -5.53 -4.88 -10.55
CA LEU A 40 -5.28 -6.26 -10.15
C LEU A 40 -6.37 -7.21 -10.69
N ASP A 41 -7.63 -6.74 -10.73
CA ASP A 41 -8.74 -7.50 -11.27
C ASP A 41 -8.62 -7.83 -12.77
N ASN A 42 -7.82 -7.05 -13.52
CA ASN A 42 -7.61 -7.24 -14.96
C ASN A 42 -6.41 -8.15 -15.27
N LEU A 43 -5.67 -8.60 -14.27
CA LEU A 43 -4.58 -9.54 -14.50
C LEU A 43 -5.12 -10.92 -14.88
N PRO A 44 -4.49 -11.62 -15.83
CA PRO A 44 -4.89 -12.96 -16.28
C PRO A 44 -4.38 -14.03 -15.29
N ILE A 45 -4.81 -13.95 -14.04
CA ILE A 45 -4.48 -14.90 -12.96
C ILE A 45 -5.74 -15.62 -12.48
N GLU A 46 -5.57 -16.85 -12.03
CA GLU A 46 -6.65 -17.65 -11.40
C GLU A 46 -6.80 -17.18 -9.94
N LYS A 47 -7.61 -16.14 -9.72
CA LYS A 47 -7.74 -15.43 -8.44
C LYS A 47 -8.12 -16.35 -7.27
N GLU A 48 -8.92 -17.36 -7.55
CA GLU A 48 -9.38 -18.38 -6.59
C GLU A 48 -8.26 -19.26 -6.02
N LYS A 49 -7.08 -19.23 -6.62
CA LYS A 49 -5.91 -19.98 -6.11
C LYS A 49 -5.14 -19.21 -5.04
N TYR A 50 -5.48 -17.95 -4.81
CA TYR A 50 -4.79 -17.10 -3.85
C TYR A 50 -5.74 -16.72 -2.72
N ASP A 51 -5.32 -16.89 -1.48
CA ASP A 51 -6.07 -16.54 -0.28
C ASP A 51 -5.39 -15.47 0.58
N MET A 52 -4.19 -15.02 0.15
CA MET A 52 -3.45 -13.94 0.80
C MET A 52 -3.04 -12.87 -0.22
N LEU A 53 -3.21 -11.61 0.16
CA LEU A 53 -2.67 -10.45 -0.53
C LEU A 53 -1.65 -9.77 0.38
N ALA A 54 -0.39 -9.74 -0.05
CA ALA A 54 0.66 -8.95 0.58
C ALA A 54 1.03 -7.79 -0.33
N MET A 55 1.08 -6.58 0.19
CA MET A 55 1.44 -5.40 -0.61
C MET A 55 2.18 -4.36 0.23
N ASP A 56 3.15 -3.76 -0.44
CA ASP A 56 3.92 -2.59 -0.04
C ASP A 56 4.19 -1.82 -1.33
N VAL A 57 3.39 -0.81 -1.61
CA VAL A 57 3.40 -0.04 -2.86
C VAL A 57 3.60 1.45 -2.60
N GLN A 58 4.20 1.74 -1.45
CA GLN A 58 4.69 3.05 -1.06
C GLN A 58 3.63 4.16 -1.22
N GLY A 59 2.50 3.98 -0.50
CA GLY A 59 1.40 4.92 -0.43
C GLY A 59 0.26 4.69 -1.43
N PHE A 60 0.43 3.77 -2.39
CA PHE A 60 -0.58 3.50 -3.43
C PHE A 60 -1.53 2.35 -3.07
N GLU A 61 -1.49 1.86 -1.82
CA GLU A 61 -2.27 0.70 -1.31
C GLU A 61 -3.77 0.86 -1.54
N GLY A 62 -4.31 2.04 -1.25
CA GLY A 62 -5.73 2.33 -1.45
C GLY A 62 -6.16 2.18 -2.92
N GLU A 63 -5.35 2.60 -3.86
CA GLU A 63 -5.64 2.47 -5.30
C GLU A 63 -5.52 1.01 -5.76
N VAL A 64 -4.55 0.24 -5.22
CA VAL A 64 -4.47 -1.21 -5.46
C VAL A 64 -5.74 -1.90 -4.99
N LEU A 65 -6.21 -1.60 -3.76
CA LEU A 65 -7.43 -2.19 -3.20
C LEU A 65 -8.68 -1.84 -4.00
N LYS A 66 -8.82 -0.60 -4.47
CA LYS A 66 -9.90 -0.19 -5.38
C LYS A 66 -9.88 -0.95 -6.71
N GLY A 67 -8.68 -1.33 -7.16
CA GLY A 67 -8.48 -2.11 -8.39
C GLY A 67 -8.57 -3.63 -8.20
N ALA A 68 -8.93 -4.11 -7.00
CA ALA A 68 -8.90 -5.51 -6.58
C ALA A 68 -10.24 -6.05 -6.09
N THR A 69 -11.36 -5.39 -6.36
CA THR A 69 -12.68 -5.74 -5.77
C THR A 69 -13.11 -7.18 -6.05
N GLU A 70 -12.86 -7.71 -7.24
CA GLU A 70 -13.15 -9.11 -7.57
C GLU A 70 -12.13 -10.06 -6.93
N THR A 71 -10.85 -9.68 -6.96
CA THR A 71 -9.76 -10.45 -6.32
C THR A 71 -10.01 -10.62 -4.83
N LEU A 72 -10.42 -9.54 -4.14
CA LEU A 72 -10.68 -9.54 -2.70
C LEU A 72 -11.79 -10.51 -2.27
N LYS A 73 -12.68 -10.95 -3.17
CA LYS A 73 -13.69 -11.97 -2.86
C LYS A 73 -13.05 -13.31 -2.48
N HIS A 74 -11.88 -13.63 -3.01
CA HIS A 74 -11.14 -14.88 -2.78
C HIS A 74 -10.13 -14.77 -1.64
N ILE A 75 -9.67 -13.56 -1.33
CA ILE A 75 -8.66 -13.31 -0.30
C ILE A 75 -9.25 -13.48 1.10
N LYS A 76 -8.50 -14.11 1.99
CA LYS A 76 -8.83 -14.33 3.40
C LYS A 76 -7.99 -13.49 4.34
N LEU A 77 -6.75 -13.16 3.92
CA LEU A 77 -5.79 -12.41 4.70
C LEU A 77 -5.12 -11.34 3.84
N ILE A 78 -5.02 -10.12 4.38
CA ILE A 78 -4.25 -9.03 3.76
C ILE A 78 -3.17 -8.60 4.75
N TYR A 79 -1.92 -8.52 4.26
CA TYR A 79 -0.81 -7.89 4.92
C TYR A 79 -0.40 -6.67 4.08
N THR A 80 -0.43 -5.48 4.66
CA THR A 80 -0.19 -4.26 3.89
C THR A 80 0.50 -3.18 4.70
N GLU A 81 1.35 -2.39 4.04
CA GLU A 81 1.75 -1.11 4.60
C GLU A 81 0.52 -0.21 4.78
N VAL A 82 0.50 0.56 5.83
CA VAL A 82 -0.53 1.56 6.15
C VAL A 82 0.11 2.85 6.63
N ASN A 83 -0.61 3.95 6.46
CA ASN A 83 -0.12 5.28 6.80
C ASN A 83 -1.04 5.97 7.80
N ARG A 84 -0.47 6.74 8.75
CA ARG A 84 -1.19 7.65 9.68
C ARG A 84 -0.81 9.11 9.42
N GLY A 85 -0.70 9.48 8.15
CA GLY A 85 -0.36 10.82 7.68
C GLY A 85 0.05 10.76 6.21
N GLN A 86 0.35 11.91 5.64
CA GLN A 86 0.70 12.04 4.23
C GLN A 86 2.19 11.74 4.01
N THR A 87 2.58 10.47 4.16
CA THR A 87 3.94 9.97 3.84
C THR A 87 4.26 10.25 2.39
N TYR A 88 3.30 9.95 1.53
CA TYR A 88 3.26 10.37 0.13
C TYR A 88 2.03 11.26 -0.11
N SER A 89 2.09 12.11 -1.12
CA SER A 89 0.97 13.01 -1.43
C SER A 89 -0.26 12.24 -1.91
N GLY A 90 -1.35 12.32 -1.15
CA GLY A 90 -2.62 11.69 -1.49
C GLY A 90 -2.70 10.19 -1.15
N ASN A 91 -1.76 9.64 -0.35
CA ASN A 91 -1.94 8.30 0.17
C ASN A 91 -3.17 8.22 1.10
N MET A 92 -3.84 7.08 1.09
CA MET A 92 -4.88 6.81 2.09
C MET A 92 -4.28 6.63 3.47
N GLU A 93 -4.95 7.14 4.48
CA GLU A 93 -4.63 6.86 5.87
C GLU A 93 -5.31 5.57 6.34
N ILE A 94 -4.83 5.01 7.45
CA ILE A 94 -5.25 3.68 7.93
C ILE A 94 -6.76 3.57 8.14
N GLU A 95 -7.42 4.64 8.59
CA GLU A 95 -8.87 4.66 8.80
C GLU A 95 -9.65 4.61 7.48
N GLU A 96 -9.09 5.16 6.41
CA GLU A 96 -9.68 5.08 5.07
C GLU A 96 -9.51 3.66 4.51
N ILE A 97 -8.36 3.01 4.75
CA ILE A 97 -8.12 1.60 4.41
C ILE A 97 -9.07 0.69 5.21
N ASP A 98 -9.24 0.94 6.53
CA ASP A 98 -10.21 0.23 7.38
C ASP A 98 -11.62 0.29 6.79
N SER A 99 -12.05 1.49 6.37
CA SER A 99 -13.37 1.71 5.78
C SER A 99 -13.53 0.99 4.45
N LEU A 100 -12.52 1.09 3.58
CA LEU A 100 -12.50 0.46 2.26
C LEU A 100 -12.59 -1.08 2.37
N LEU A 101 -11.78 -1.66 3.27
CA LEU A 101 -11.74 -3.10 3.48
C LEU A 101 -12.94 -3.61 4.29
N GLY A 102 -13.47 -2.78 5.20
CA GLY A 102 -14.66 -3.12 5.98
C GLY A 102 -15.88 -3.44 5.12
N VAL A 103 -16.13 -2.66 4.06
CA VAL A 103 -17.24 -2.94 3.11
C VAL A 103 -16.99 -4.20 2.27
N GLN A 104 -15.75 -4.67 2.20
CA GLN A 104 -15.36 -5.93 1.54
C GLN A 104 -15.37 -7.13 2.51
N GLY A 105 -15.78 -6.92 3.76
CA GLY A 105 -15.87 -7.97 4.77
C GLY A 105 -14.56 -8.29 5.49
N PHE A 106 -13.60 -7.37 5.52
CA PHE A 106 -12.36 -7.53 6.26
C PHE A 106 -12.37 -6.72 7.55
N LYS A 107 -11.65 -7.22 8.54
CA LYS A 107 -11.41 -6.54 9.82
C LYS A 107 -9.91 -6.50 10.09
N ARG A 108 -9.40 -5.34 10.46
CA ARG A 108 -8.03 -5.20 10.95
C ARG A 108 -7.89 -5.92 12.30
N VAL A 109 -6.87 -6.76 12.43
CA VAL A 109 -6.60 -7.54 13.64
C VAL A 109 -5.27 -7.19 14.29
N GLU A 110 -4.33 -6.64 13.53
CA GLU A 110 -3.02 -6.26 14.04
C GLU A 110 -2.51 -5.00 13.32
N THR A 111 -1.72 -4.20 14.02
CA THR A 111 -1.00 -3.05 13.45
C THR A 111 0.33 -2.89 14.15
N PHE A 112 1.38 -2.78 13.38
CA PHE A 112 2.75 -2.57 13.86
C PHE A 112 3.30 -1.25 13.35
N TRP A 113 3.72 -0.38 14.27
CA TRP A 113 4.39 0.87 13.97
C TRP A 113 5.85 0.75 14.39
N PRO A 114 6.82 0.74 13.45
CA PRO A 114 8.25 0.55 13.77
C PRO A 114 8.81 1.64 14.69
N SER A 115 8.22 2.84 14.62
CA SER A 115 8.56 3.97 15.47
C SER A 115 7.32 4.82 15.75
N PRO A 116 7.17 5.37 16.98
CA PRO A 116 6.08 6.29 17.31
C PRO A 116 6.11 7.58 16.49
N ASN A 117 7.27 7.94 15.92
CA ASN A 117 7.46 9.17 15.14
C ASN A 117 7.25 8.96 13.63
N TRP A 118 7.13 7.71 13.16
CA TRP A 118 6.93 7.42 11.75
C TRP A 118 5.45 7.40 11.39
N THR A 119 5.14 7.81 10.17
CA THR A 119 3.78 7.86 9.65
C THR A 119 3.39 6.60 8.90
N TRP A 120 4.28 5.62 8.77
CA TRP A 120 4.05 4.34 8.13
C TRP A 120 4.21 3.18 9.10
N GLY A 121 3.55 2.09 8.82
CA GLY A 121 3.60 0.84 9.57
C GLY A 121 2.92 -0.28 8.79
N ASP A 122 2.78 -1.44 9.40
CA ASP A 122 2.15 -2.61 8.77
C ASP A 122 0.85 -2.96 9.47
N ALA A 123 -0.12 -3.44 8.71
CA ALA A 123 -1.40 -3.91 9.22
C ALA A 123 -1.79 -5.27 8.64
N VAL A 124 -2.49 -6.05 9.46
CA VAL A 124 -3.05 -7.34 9.10
C VAL A 124 -4.57 -7.26 9.15
N TYR A 125 -5.22 -7.67 8.07
CA TYR A 125 -6.67 -7.78 7.96
C TYR A 125 -7.06 -9.23 7.68
N ILE A 126 -8.13 -9.68 8.31
CA ILE A 126 -8.73 -11.00 8.05
C ILE A 126 -10.16 -10.84 7.54
N LYS A 127 -10.58 -11.75 6.67
CA LYS A 127 -11.97 -11.86 6.21
C LYS A 127 -12.85 -12.40 7.34
N ILE A 128 -13.94 -11.71 7.62
CA ILE A 128 -14.93 -12.12 8.64
C ILE A 128 -16.20 -12.67 8.01
#